data_eca6ba9c5af33044daa4661ff3b1a729
#
_entry.id   eca6ba9c5af33044daa4661ff3b1a729
#
_cell.length_a   1.000
_cell.length_b   1.000
_cell.length_c   1.000
_cell.angle_alpha   90.00
_cell.angle_beta   90.00
_cell.angle_gamma   90.00
#
_symmetry.space_group_name_H-M   'P 1'
#
loop_
_entity.id
_entity.type
_entity.pdbx_description
1 polymer ?
#
loop_
_entity_poly.entity_id
_entity_poly.type
_entity_poly.pdbx_seq_one_letter_code
_entity_poly.pdbx_strand_id
1 'polypeptide(L)'
;QLPAPEMTPEEKETYRSKHAEISAQLSSGKLEETMIELEVEENPKLGMDMIGMGIDINVGEMFGGMMPKKKKKRHMKVKDARKLLVQQELDRMIDMDDVTAEALQRAEQDGIIFIDEIDKIASSSNVQGADVSREGVQRDILPIVEGSTVTTKYGPVKTDYMLFIAAGAFHVSKVTDLIPELQGRFPILVELHALTREDFCKIISQPENAATKQYTALL
;
A
#
# COMPACT_ATOMS: atom_id res chain seq x y z
N GLN A 1 0.85 30.37 17.57
CA GLN A 1 0.77 31.75 17.10
C GLN A 1 1.46 32.62 18.15
N LEU A 2 2.65 33.16 17.83
CA LEU A 2 3.24 34.26 18.60
C LEU A 2 2.37 35.50 18.40
N PRO A 3 2.09 36.30 19.44
CA PRO A 3 1.41 37.55 19.26
C PRO A 3 2.26 38.43 18.31
N ALA A 4 1.61 38.92 17.26
CA ALA A 4 2.27 39.81 16.33
C ALA A 4 2.74 41.05 17.13
N PRO A 5 3.96 41.56 16.91
CA PRO A 5 4.41 42.79 17.53
C PRO A 5 3.41 43.90 17.18
N GLU A 6 3.14 44.80 18.13
CA GLU A 6 2.26 45.94 17.91
C GLU A 6 2.89 46.86 16.86
N MET A 7 2.54 46.63 15.60
CA MET A 7 2.99 47.43 14.47
C MET A 7 2.17 48.72 14.40
N THR A 8 2.83 49.81 14.11
CA THR A 8 2.16 51.09 13.81
C THR A 8 1.31 51.00 12.52
N PRO A 9 0.30 51.85 12.33
CA PRO A 9 -0.52 51.83 11.12
C PRO A 9 0.30 51.89 9.82
N GLU A 10 1.35 52.68 9.78
CA GLU A 10 2.25 52.87 8.62
C GLU A 10 3.09 51.59 8.36
N GLU A 11 3.57 50.93 9.40
CA GLU A 11 4.29 49.66 9.28
C GLU A 11 3.39 48.54 8.76
N LYS A 12 2.11 48.53 9.17
CA LYS A 12 1.13 47.57 8.66
C LYS A 12 0.85 47.72 7.17
N GLU A 13 0.78 48.99 6.71
CA GLU A 13 0.51 49.29 5.29
C GLU A 13 1.73 48.90 4.42
N THR A 14 2.92 49.24 4.88
CA THR A 14 4.18 48.84 4.23
C THR A 14 4.34 47.34 4.19
N TYR A 15 3.98 46.64 5.25
CA TYR A 15 4.00 45.17 5.29
C TYR A 15 3.01 44.55 4.29
N ARG A 16 1.77 45.09 4.23
CA ARG A 16 0.76 44.60 3.29
C ARG A 16 1.17 44.80 1.83
N SER A 17 1.77 45.93 1.48
CA SER A 17 2.21 46.20 0.11
C SER A 17 3.34 45.28 -0.30
N LYS A 18 4.35 45.07 0.56
CA LYS A 18 5.44 44.11 0.33
C LYS A 18 4.95 42.68 0.23
N HIS A 19 4.01 42.29 1.10
CA HIS A 19 3.42 40.97 1.06
C HIS A 19 2.65 40.72 -0.25
N ALA A 20 1.88 41.70 -0.71
CA ALA A 20 1.17 41.63 -1.99
C ALA A 20 2.12 41.51 -3.19
N GLU A 21 3.22 42.28 -3.18
CA GLU A 21 4.25 42.21 -4.23
C GLU A 21 4.93 40.83 -4.26
N ILE A 22 5.40 40.32 -3.11
CA ILE A 22 6.03 39.00 -3.01
C ILE A 22 5.05 37.89 -3.42
N SER A 23 3.78 38.01 -3.01
CA SER A 23 2.72 37.06 -3.38
C SER A 23 2.50 37.01 -4.90
N ALA A 24 2.48 38.20 -5.55
CA ALA A 24 2.37 38.30 -7.00
C ALA A 24 3.60 37.70 -7.72
N GLN A 25 4.80 37.94 -7.22
CA GLN A 25 6.03 37.37 -7.76
C GLN A 25 6.08 35.84 -7.57
N LEU A 26 5.62 35.34 -6.43
CA LEU A 26 5.52 33.90 -6.14
C LEU A 26 4.50 33.21 -7.07
N SER A 27 3.34 33.85 -7.30
CA SER A 27 2.30 33.35 -8.19
C SER A 27 2.72 33.35 -9.67
N SER A 28 3.53 34.35 -10.06
CA SER A 28 4.09 34.41 -11.43
C SER A 28 5.30 33.52 -11.67
N GLY A 29 5.77 32.79 -10.66
CA GLY A 29 6.92 31.88 -10.77
C GLY A 29 8.29 32.58 -10.81
N LYS A 30 8.35 33.92 -10.62
CA LYS A 30 9.63 34.66 -10.68
C LYS A 30 10.61 34.31 -9.55
N LEU A 31 10.11 33.77 -8.44
CA LEU A 31 10.91 33.44 -7.26
C LEU A 31 11.31 31.95 -7.18
N GLU A 32 10.97 31.11 -8.16
CA GLU A 32 11.17 29.65 -8.10
C GLU A 32 12.64 29.22 -7.84
N GLU A 33 13.60 29.97 -8.35
CA GLU A 33 15.05 29.67 -8.18
C GLU A 33 15.67 30.38 -6.95
N THR A 34 14.90 31.20 -6.23
CA THR A 34 15.37 31.92 -5.04
C THR A 34 15.59 30.93 -3.89
N MET A 35 16.74 31.08 -3.22
CA MET A 35 17.04 30.30 -2.00
C MET A 35 16.34 30.92 -0.80
N ILE A 36 15.63 30.07 -0.04
CA ILE A 36 14.96 30.45 1.21
C ILE A 36 15.36 29.51 2.33
N GLU A 37 15.26 29.99 3.57
CA GLU A 37 15.36 29.17 4.77
C GLU A 37 13.94 28.77 5.19
N LEU A 38 13.67 27.49 5.27
CA LEU A 38 12.38 26.95 5.68
C LEU A 38 12.54 26.07 6.92
N GLU A 39 11.69 26.27 7.91
CA GLU A 39 11.55 25.34 9.04
C GLU A 39 10.67 24.17 8.60
N VAL A 40 11.27 23.00 8.52
CA VAL A 40 10.61 21.76 8.13
C VAL A 40 10.46 20.86 9.34
N GLU A 41 9.27 20.33 9.55
CA GLU A 41 9.06 19.25 10.50
C GLU A 41 9.68 17.97 9.93
N GLU A 42 10.76 17.48 10.52
CA GLU A 42 11.24 16.13 10.22
C GLU A 42 10.38 15.15 11.02
N ASN A 43 9.59 14.35 10.31
CA ASN A 43 9.18 13.08 10.89
C ASN A 43 10.47 12.31 11.17
N PRO A 44 10.73 11.88 12.38
CA PRO A 44 11.85 11.00 12.64
C PRO A 44 11.56 9.68 11.89
N LYS A 45 11.90 9.62 10.60
CA LYS A 45 12.34 8.37 10.03
C LYS A 45 13.60 8.08 10.82
N LEU A 46 13.48 7.28 11.86
CA LEU A 46 14.63 6.68 12.49
C LEU A 46 15.29 5.80 11.43
N GLY A 47 16.02 6.47 10.53
CA GLY A 47 17.07 5.86 9.75
C GLY A 47 18.19 5.53 10.71
N MET A 48 17.95 4.62 11.60
CA MET A 48 18.98 3.79 12.15
C MET A 48 19.11 2.66 11.14
N ASP A 49 20.03 2.85 10.19
CA ASP A 49 20.79 1.77 9.58
C ASP A 49 21.47 0.95 10.68
N MET A 50 20.72 0.26 11.49
CA MET A 50 21.16 -0.93 12.20
C MET A 50 21.02 -2.11 11.22
N ILE A 51 21.67 -1.98 10.06
CA ILE A 51 22.04 -3.08 9.18
C ILE A 51 22.99 -3.97 9.97
N GLY A 52 22.45 -4.96 10.63
CA GLY A 52 23.25 -5.94 11.34
C GLY A 52 22.48 -6.93 12.21
N MET A 53 21.24 -6.68 12.57
CA MET A 53 20.53 -7.53 13.52
C MET A 53 19.12 -7.98 13.09
N GLY A 54 18.73 -7.88 11.83
CA GLY A 54 17.54 -8.58 11.31
C GLY A 54 16.19 -8.34 12.02
N ILE A 55 16.10 -7.28 12.84
CA ILE A 55 14.88 -6.92 13.57
C ILE A 55 14.33 -5.64 12.95
N ASP A 56 13.41 -5.82 12.05
CA ASP A 56 12.63 -4.73 11.43
C ASP A 56 11.55 -4.24 12.41
N ILE A 57 12.00 -3.67 13.54
CA ILE A 57 11.08 -3.04 14.48
C ILE A 57 10.90 -1.60 14.01
N ASN A 58 9.73 -1.31 13.46
CA ASN A 58 9.32 0.06 13.10
C ASN A 58 9.02 0.86 14.38
N VAL A 59 10.08 1.19 15.12
CA VAL A 59 10.03 1.94 16.38
C VAL A 59 9.41 3.34 16.17
N GLY A 60 9.44 3.85 14.94
CA GLY A 60 8.83 5.13 14.57
C GLY A 60 7.30 5.14 14.69
N GLU A 61 6.63 4.02 14.39
CA GLU A 61 5.17 3.90 14.54
C GLU A 61 4.76 3.68 16.02
N MET A 62 5.62 3.04 16.80
CA MET A 62 5.33 2.73 18.19
C MET A 62 5.49 3.95 19.13
N PHE A 63 6.34 4.93 18.78
CA PHE A 63 6.61 6.14 19.56
C PHE A 63 6.27 7.45 18.82
N GLY A 64 5.73 7.39 17.61
CA GLY A 64 5.46 8.55 16.74
C GLY A 64 4.50 9.60 17.33
N GLY A 65 3.67 9.20 18.28
CA GLY A 65 2.74 10.11 18.97
C GLY A 65 3.31 10.85 20.18
N MET A 66 4.46 10.43 20.72
CA MET A 66 4.98 10.94 21.99
C MET A 66 6.25 11.78 21.87
N MET A 67 6.94 11.77 20.71
CA MET A 67 8.13 12.60 20.52
C MET A 67 7.79 13.95 19.91
N PRO A 68 8.24 15.08 20.48
CA PRO A 68 8.05 16.38 19.85
C PRO A 68 8.77 16.40 18.50
N LYS A 69 8.01 16.72 17.44
CA LYS A 69 8.54 16.85 16.08
C LYS A 69 9.67 17.86 16.08
N LYS A 70 10.88 17.44 15.75
CA LYS A 70 12.04 18.34 15.65
C LYS A 70 11.90 19.21 14.42
N LYS A 71 11.84 20.52 14.60
CA LYS A 71 11.94 21.51 13.53
C LYS A 71 13.40 21.66 13.13
N LYS A 72 13.68 21.52 11.85
CA LYS A 72 15.01 21.72 11.29
C LYS A 72 14.95 22.78 10.20
N LYS A 73 15.86 23.73 10.27
CA LYS A 73 16.02 24.76 9.26
C LYS A 73 16.75 24.17 8.06
N ARG A 74 16.17 24.27 6.87
CA ARG A 74 16.78 23.84 5.61
C ARG A 74 16.82 24.99 4.63
N HIS A 75 17.95 25.16 3.95
CA HIS A 75 18.08 26.08 2.83
C HIS A 75 17.72 25.34 1.53
N MET A 76 16.72 25.82 0.83
CA MET A 76 16.26 25.23 -0.43
C MET A 76 15.65 26.26 -1.36
N LYS A 77 15.50 25.92 -2.64
CA LYS A 77 14.83 26.78 -3.61
C LYS A 77 13.32 26.82 -3.36
N VAL A 78 12.69 27.93 -3.70
CA VAL A 78 11.22 28.13 -3.53
C VAL A 78 10.44 27.00 -4.21
N LYS A 79 10.83 26.56 -5.41
CA LYS A 79 10.17 25.44 -6.12
C LYS A 79 10.15 24.14 -5.31
N ASP A 80 11.24 23.85 -4.61
CA ASP A 80 11.37 22.63 -3.81
C ASP A 80 10.64 22.77 -2.48
N ALA A 81 10.70 23.97 -1.88
CA ALA A 81 9.94 24.34 -0.69
C ALA A 81 8.44 24.24 -0.91
N ARG A 82 7.95 24.69 -2.07
CA ARG A 82 6.52 24.59 -2.45
C ARG A 82 6.06 23.14 -2.50
N LYS A 83 6.82 22.24 -3.15
CA LYS A 83 6.49 20.82 -3.21
C LYS A 83 6.43 20.18 -1.82
N LEU A 84 7.40 20.51 -0.98
CA LEU A 84 7.49 20.00 0.36
C LEU A 84 6.32 20.48 1.25
N LEU A 85 5.99 21.76 1.18
CA LEU A 85 4.88 22.33 1.94
C LEU A 85 3.53 21.79 1.48
N VAL A 86 3.33 21.64 0.16
CA VAL A 86 2.11 21.01 -0.38
C VAL A 86 1.98 19.58 0.13
N GLN A 87 3.06 18.81 0.11
CA GLN A 87 3.04 17.44 0.63
C GLN A 87 2.70 17.43 2.14
N GLN A 88 3.32 18.31 2.93
CA GLN A 88 3.02 18.39 4.36
C GLN A 88 1.55 18.78 4.65
N GLU A 89 0.99 19.70 3.87
CA GLU A 89 -0.42 20.07 4.04
C GLU A 89 -1.36 18.95 3.58
N LEU A 90 -1.05 18.24 2.49
CA LEU A 90 -1.80 17.05 2.07
C LEU A 90 -1.79 15.98 3.16
N ASP A 91 -0.61 15.69 3.74
CA ASP A 91 -0.47 14.72 4.82
C ASP A 91 -1.26 15.12 6.08
N ARG A 92 -1.42 16.44 6.34
CA ARG A 92 -2.24 16.94 7.44
C ARG A 92 -3.74 16.88 7.18
N MET A 93 -4.14 16.94 5.91
CA MET A 93 -5.56 16.88 5.51
C MET A 93 -6.10 15.46 5.51
N ILE A 94 -5.21 14.45 5.52
CA ILE A 94 -5.58 13.04 5.54
C ILE A 94 -5.59 12.57 6.99
N ASP A 95 -6.75 12.16 7.47
CA ASP A 95 -6.86 11.43 8.74
C ASP A 95 -6.55 9.95 8.45
N MET A 96 -5.40 9.49 8.91
CA MET A 96 -4.97 8.11 8.70
C MET A 96 -5.80 7.09 9.46
N ASP A 97 -6.44 7.50 10.55
CA ASP A 97 -7.34 6.63 11.32
C ASP A 97 -8.63 6.40 10.53
N ASP A 98 -9.19 7.45 9.92
CA ASP A 98 -10.34 7.34 9.03
C ASP A 98 -10.03 6.50 7.79
N VAL A 99 -8.86 6.72 7.16
CA VAL A 99 -8.42 5.92 6.00
C VAL A 99 -8.28 4.45 6.37
N THR A 100 -7.70 4.16 7.54
CA THR A 100 -7.53 2.79 8.02
C THR A 100 -8.87 2.14 8.31
N ALA A 101 -9.77 2.84 8.98
CA ALA A 101 -11.12 2.34 9.28
C ALA A 101 -11.90 2.02 8.00
N GLU A 102 -11.88 2.92 7.02
CA GLU A 102 -12.54 2.71 5.73
C GLU A 102 -11.89 1.55 4.94
N ALA A 103 -10.57 1.44 4.95
CA ALA A 103 -9.86 0.34 4.28
C ALA A 103 -10.21 -1.02 4.89
N LEU A 104 -10.27 -1.12 6.22
CA LEU A 104 -10.69 -2.33 6.92
C LEU A 104 -12.14 -2.69 6.57
N GLN A 105 -13.04 -1.73 6.60
CA GLN A 105 -14.43 -1.93 6.24
C GLN A 105 -14.59 -2.42 4.80
N ARG A 106 -13.90 -1.81 3.83
CA ARG A 106 -13.91 -2.24 2.43
C ARG A 106 -13.34 -3.63 2.25
N ALA A 107 -12.23 -3.95 2.95
CA ALA A 107 -11.64 -5.28 2.90
C ALA A 107 -12.62 -6.34 3.42
N GLU A 108 -13.36 -6.07 4.49
CA GLU A 108 -14.33 -6.99 5.05
C GLU A 108 -15.57 -7.18 4.17
N GLN A 109 -16.06 -6.12 3.50
CA GLN A 109 -17.33 -6.14 2.77
C GLN A 109 -17.17 -6.46 1.27
N ASP A 110 -16.07 -5.98 0.66
CA ASP A 110 -15.86 -6.03 -0.79
C ASP A 110 -14.55 -6.75 -1.14
N GLY A 111 -13.88 -7.37 -0.16
CA GLY A 111 -12.58 -8.03 -0.33
C GLY A 111 -12.67 -9.25 -1.25
N ILE A 112 -11.69 -9.38 -2.15
CA ILE A 112 -11.50 -10.57 -2.99
C ILE A 112 -10.13 -11.15 -2.71
N ILE A 113 -10.08 -12.44 -2.37
CA ILE A 113 -8.85 -13.16 -2.08
C ILE A 113 -8.64 -14.22 -3.16
N PHE A 114 -7.49 -14.13 -3.84
CA PHE A 114 -7.04 -15.15 -4.78
C PHE A 114 -6.06 -16.10 -4.09
N ILE A 115 -6.36 -17.40 -4.18
CA ILE A 115 -5.48 -18.48 -3.73
C ILE A 115 -4.96 -19.17 -4.98
N ASP A 116 -3.72 -18.92 -5.34
CA ASP A 116 -3.10 -19.55 -6.50
C ASP A 116 -2.46 -20.89 -6.12
N GLU A 117 -2.29 -21.78 -7.10
CA GLU A 117 -1.66 -23.09 -6.95
C GLU A 117 -2.27 -23.97 -5.86
N ILE A 118 -3.59 -23.95 -5.66
CA ILE A 118 -4.28 -24.75 -4.64
C ILE A 118 -4.09 -26.26 -4.88
N ASP A 119 -3.78 -26.68 -6.11
CA ASP A 119 -3.45 -28.05 -6.45
C ASP A 119 -2.17 -28.58 -5.77
N LYS A 120 -1.28 -27.69 -5.32
CA LYS A 120 -0.05 -28.06 -4.60
C LYS A 120 -0.31 -28.58 -3.19
N ILE A 121 -1.42 -28.19 -2.59
CA ILE A 121 -1.83 -28.68 -1.27
C ILE A 121 -2.86 -29.82 -1.38
N ALA A 122 -3.33 -30.17 -2.56
CA ALA A 122 -4.16 -31.34 -2.77
C ALA A 122 -3.30 -32.62 -2.58
N SER A 123 -3.76 -33.50 -1.69
CA SER A 123 -3.04 -34.76 -1.36
C SER A 123 -3.45 -35.83 -2.35
N SER A 124 -2.52 -36.32 -3.20
CA SER A 124 -2.72 -37.58 -3.86
C SER A 124 -2.33 -38.71 -2.89
N SER A 125 -3.26 -39.57 -2.59
CA SER A 125 -3.24 -40.60 -1.51
C SER A 125 -2.15 -41.69 -1.57
N ASN A 126 -1.06 -41.49 -2.31
CA ASN A 126 -0.07 -42.54 -2.58
C ASN A 126 1.38 -42.27 -2.13
N VAL A 127 1.68 -41.21 -1.38
CA VAL A 127 3.05 -40.92 -0.92
C VAL A 127 3.12 -40.85 0.60
N GLN A 128 3.58 -41.89 1.25
CA GLN A 128 3.88 -41.89 2.68
C GLN A 128 5.02 -40.92 2.99
N GLY A 129 4.76 -39.88 3.77
CA GLY A 129 5.78 -39.07 4.43
C GLY A 129 5.67 -37.55 4.31
N ALA A 130 5.17 -37.03 3.21
CA ALA A 130 5.01 -35.56 3.02
C ALA A 130 3.56 -35.06 3.13
N ASP A 131 2.60 -35.96 3.21
CA ASP A 131 1.17 -35.66 3.09
C ASP A 131 0.56 -35.04 4.36
N VAL A 132 1.11 -35.32 5.53
CA VAL A 132 0.64 -34.73 6.81
C VAL A 132 0.73 -33.21 6.77
N SER A 133 1.72 -32.66 6.08
CA SER A 133 1.90 -31.20 5.95
C SER A 133 0.87 -30.56 5.02
N ARG A 134 0.49 -31.23 3.92
CA ARG A 134 -0.44 -30.68 2.91
C ARG A 134 -1.88 -30.60 3.45
N GLU A 135 -2.34 -31.65 4.07
CA GLU A 135 -3.65 -31.67 4.73
C GLU A 135 -3.71 -30.66 5.89
N GLY A 136 -2.60 -30.51 6.64
CA GLY A 136 -2.46 -29.48 7.66
C GLY A 136 -2.68 -28.07 7.10
N VAL A 137 -2.06 -27.73 5.97
CA VAL A 137 -2.24 -26.42 5.31
C VAL A 137 -3.70 -26.21 4.87
N GLN A 138 -4.36 -27.25 4.34
CA GLN A 138 -5.79 -27.15 3.98
C GLN A 138 -6.66 -26.88 5.21
N ARG A 139 -6.37 -27.52 6.35
CA ARG A 139 -7.08 -27.29 7.63
C ARG A 139 -6.79 -25.91 8.20
N ASP A 140 -5.59 -25.34 7.97
CA ASP A 140 -5.24 -23.99 8.42
C ASP A 140 -5.95 -22.90 7.59
N ILE A 141 -6.19 -23.14 6.29
CA ILE A 141 -6.93 -22.23 5.42
C ILE A 141 -8.43 -22.26 5.70
N LEU A 142 -8.95 -23.41 6.09
CA LEU A 142 -10.40 -23.64 6.25
C LEU A 142 -11.10 -22.59 7.14
N PRO A 143 -10.60 -22.25 8.36
CA PRO A 143 -11.24 -21.23 9.19
C PRO A 143 -11.32 -19.86 8.50
N ILE A 144 -10.33 -19.52 7.68
CA ILE A 144 -10.30 -18.24 6.96
C ILE A 144 -11.37 -18.20 5.88
N VAL A 145 -11.57 -19.30 5.16
CA VAL A 145 -12.60 -19.43 4.12
C VAL A 145 -14.00 -19.57 4.71
N GLU A 146 -14.11 -20.15 5.90
CA GLU A 146 -15.38 -20.31 6.62
C GLU A 146 -15.88 -19.03 7.29
N GLY A 147 -15.01 -18.06 7.48
CA GLY A 147 -15.28 -16.83 8.21
C GLY A 147 -14.61 -16.84 9.58
N SER A 148 -13.61 -16.02 9.74
CA SER A 148 -12.88 -15.84 10.99
C SER A 148 -12.38 -14.39 11.12
N THR A 149 -11.92 -14.04 12.32
CA THR A 149 -11.25 -12.76 12.54
C THR A 149 -9.75 -12.95 12.51
N VAL A 150 -9.11 -12.31 11.54
CA VAL A 150 -7.65 -12.32 11.35
C VAL A 150 -7.07 -11.03 11.89
N THR A 151 -6.06 -11.12 12.75
CA THR A 151 -5.36 -9.93 13.27
C THR A 151 -4.34 -9.45 12.25
N THR A 152 -4.46 -8.20 11.85
CA THR A 152 -3.51 -7.54 10.95
C THR A 152 -2.79 -6.40 11.68
N LYS A 153 -1.76 -5.83 11.06
CA LYS A 153 -1.06 -4.64 11.59
C LYS A 153 -1.96 -3.40 11.67
N TYR A 154 -3.09 -3.40 10.98
CA TYR A 154 -4.06 -2.29 10.98
C TYR A 154 -5.27 -2.55 11.89
N GLY A 155 -5.36 -3.74 12.47
CA GLY A 155 -6.47 -4.15 13.31
C GLY A 155 -7.05 -5.50 12.89
N PRO A 156 -8.07 -5.99 13.60
CA PRO A 156 -8.76 -7.23 13.27
C PRO A 156 -9.61 -7.06 12.00
N VAL A 157 -9.62 -8.08 11.15
CA VAL A 157 -10.38 -8.16 9.89
C VAL A 157 -11.21 -9.42 9.89
N LYS A 158 -12.49 -9.30 9.60
CA LYS A 158 -13.42 -10.43 9.46
C LYS A 158 -13.47 -10.88 8.00
N THR A 159 -13.42 -12.19 7.78
CA THR A 159 -13.40 -12.77 6.43
C THR A 159 -14.77 -13.29 5.95
N ASP A 160 -15.82 -13.11 6.75
CA ASP A 160 -17.16 -13.68 6.52
C ASP A 160 -17.81 -13.29 5.18
N TYR A 161 -17.52 -12.07 4.69
CA TYR A 161 -18.11 -11.55 3.45
C TYR A 161 -17.10 -11.41 2.30
N MET A 162 -15.88 -11.90 2.49
CA MET A 162 -14.87 -11.88 1.42
C MET A 162 -15.15 -12.96 0.38
N LEU A 163 -14.91 -12.63 -0.89
CA LEU A 163 -14.96 -13.60 -1.98
C LEU A 163 -13.61 -14.32 -2.10
N PHE A 164 -13.64 -15.65 -2.02
CA PHE A 164 -12.46 -16.48 -2.23
C PHE A 164 -12.49 -17.10 -3.62
N ILE A 165 -11.42 -16.96 -4.38
CA ILE A 165 -11.24 -17.55 -5.70
C ILE A 165 -9.95 -18.37 -5.65
N ALA A 166 -10.09 -19.69 -5.79
CA ALA A 166 -8.94 -20.59 -5.82
C ALA A 166 -8.64 -21.03 -7.27
N ALA A 167 -7.38 -21.02 -7.65
CA ALA A 167 -6.89 -21.49 -8.93
C ALA A 167 -5.85 -22.59 -8.77
N GLY A 168 -5.83 -23.55 -9.71
CA GLY A 168 -4.85 -24.63 -9.73
C GLY A 168 -4.86 -25.35 -11.06
N ALA A 169 -3.73 -25.88 -11.46
CA ALA A 169 -3.57 -26.57 -12.73
C ALA A 169 -4.13 -28.02 -12.71
N PHE A 170 -4.16 -28.65 -11.55
CA PHE A 170 -4.66 -30.00 -11.30
C PHE A 170 -4.18 -31.06 -12.31
N HIS A 171 -2.92 -30.97 -12.78
CA HIS A 171 -2.35 -31.93 -13.74
C HIS A 171 -2.07 -33.29 -13.11
N VAL A 172 -1.68 -33.32 -11.83
CA VAL A 172 -1.30 -34.53 -11.10
C VAL A 172 -2.36 -34.91 -10.06
N SER A 173 -2.97 -33.90 -9.44
CA SER A 173 -4.05 -34.03 -8.46
C SER A 173 -5.40 -33.65 -9.10
N LYS A 174 -6.49 -33.98 -8.41
CA LYS A 174 -7.86 -33.59 -8.78
C LYS A 174 -8.41 -32.67 -7.69
N VAL A 175 -9.46 -31.92 -8.05
CA VAL A 175 -10.20 -31.10 -7.06
C VAL A 175 -10.76 -31.99 -5.92
N THR A 176 -11.11 -33.24 -6.23
CA THR A 176 -11.57 -34.24 -5.26
C THR A 176 -10.50 -34.72 -4.31
N ASP A 177 -9.23 -34.38 -4.51
CA ASP A 177 -8.12 -34.70 -3.60
C ASP A 177 -7.93 -33.63 -2.50
N LEU A 178 -8.69 -32.52 -2.58
CA LEU A 178 -8.84 -31.59 -1.47
C LEU A 178 -9.73 -32.21 -0.38
N ILE A 179 -9.56 -31.77 0.87
CA ILE A 179 -10.44 -32.24 1.96
C ILE A 179 -11.89 -31.87 1.68
N PRO A 180 -12.86 -32.72 2.04
CA PRO A 180 -14.28 -32.51 1.73
C PRO A 180 -14.83 -31.19 2.22
N GLU A 181 -14.37 -30.71 3.39
CA GLU A 181 -14.76 -29.46 3.99
C GLU A 181 -14.37 -28.28 3.09
N LEU A 182 -13.16 -28.29 2.54
CA LEU A 182 -12.68 -27.25 1.65
C LEU A 182 -13.40 -27.28 0.30
N GLN A 183 -13.67 -28.48 -0.25
CA GLN A 183 -14.47 -28.64 -1.47
C GLN A 183 -15.87 -28.02 -1.30
N GLY A 184 -16.50 -28.18 -0.12
CA GLY A 184 -17.80 -27.59 0.18
C GLY A 184 -17.80 -26.06 0.21
N ARG A 185 -16.65 -25.43 0.42
CA ARG A 185 -16.51 -23.96 0.43
C ARG A 185 -16.22 -23.38 -0.96
N PHE A 186 -15.81 -24.18 -1.92
CA PHE A 186 -15.64 -23.80 -3.32
C PHE A 186 -16.63 -24.54 -4.23
N PRO A 187 -17.95 -24.28 -4.10
CA PRO A 187 -18.98 -25.03 -4.81
C PRO A 187 -19.05 -24.73 -6.30
N ILE A 188 -18.48 -23.59 -6.74
CA ILE A 188 -18.50 -23.17 -8.14
C ILE A 188 -17.17 -23.57 -8.77
N LEU A 189 -17.22 -24.52 -9.69
CA LEU A 189 -16.07 -24.99 -10.43
C LEU A 189 -16.13 -24.43 -11.85
N VAL A 190 -15.02 -23.82 -12.28
CA VAL A 190 -14.86 -23.28 -13.64
C VAL A 190 -13.64 -23.94 -14.26
N GLU A 191 -13.82 -24.59 -15.40
CA GLU A 191 -12.73 -25.13 -16.19
C GLU A 191 -12.32 -24.14 -17.28
N LEU A 192 -11.04 -23.76 -17.28
CA LEU A 192 -10.48 -22.89 -18.30
C LEU A 192 -10.05 -23.74 -19.52
N HIS A 193 -10.48 -23.32 -20.69
CA HIS A 193 -10.09 -23.97 -21.94
C HIS A 193 -8.61 -23.71 -22.27
N ALA A 194 -8.01 -24.66 -23.01
CA ALA A 194 -6.65 -24.47 -23.52
C ALA A 194 -6.58 -23.25 -24.45
N LEU A 195 -5.48 -22.49 -24.34
CA LEU A 195 -5.26 -21.31 -25.17
C LEU A 195 -5.11 -21.68 -26.65
N THR A 196 -5.78 -20.94 -27.51
CA THR A 196 -5.64 -21.06 -28.96
C THR A 196 -4.42 -20.28 -29.46
N ARG A 197 -4.01 -20.50 -30.71
CA ARG A 197 -2.96 -19.70 -31.35
C ARG A 197 -3.29 -18.21 -31.35
N GLU A 198 -4.56 -17.87 -31.55
CA GLU A 198 -5.01 -16.48 -31.53
C GLU A 198 -4.89 -15.83 -30.16
N ASP A 199 -5.19 -16.60 -29.11
CA ASP A 199 -5.05 -16.14 -27.74
C ASP A 199 -3.58 -15.88 -27.39
N PHE A 200 -2.66 -16.77 -27.79
CA PHE A 200 -1.24 -16.54 -27.65
C PHE A 200 -0.78 -15.26 -28.36
N CYS A 201 -1.23 -15.01 -29.58
CA CYS A 201 -0.91 -13.78 -30.30
C CYS A 201 -1.40 -12.53 -29.55
N LYS A 202 -2.61 -12.58 -28.96
CA LYS A 202 -3.16 -11.49 -28.15
C LYS A 202 -2.34 -11.28 -26.87
N ILE A 203 -2.01 -12.33 -26.15
CA ILE A 203 -1.23 -12.27 -24.91
C ILE A 203 0.14 -11.64 -25.14
N ILE A 204 0.80 -11.96 -26.26
CA ILE A 204 2.15 -11.45 -26.56
C ILE A 204 2.12 -9.97 -27.02
N SER A 205 1.00 -9.48 -27.58
CA SER A 205 0.94 -8.18 -28.24
C SER A 205 0.03 -7.14 -27.59
N GLN A 206 -1.08 -7.56 -26.97
CA GLN A 206 -2.12 -6.63 -26.53
C GLN A 206 -1.89 -6.02 -25.14
N PRO A 207 -1.52 -6.78 -24.08
CA PRO A 207 -1.33 -6.22 -22.73
C PRO A 207 -0.41 -5.00 -22.75
N GLU A 208 -0.61 -4.10 -21.80
CA GLU A 208 0.25 -2.91 -21.66
C GLU A 208 1.71 -3.31 -21.47
N ASN A 209 1.94 -4.32 -20.64
CA ASN A 209 3.27 -4.90 -20.36
C ASN A 209 3.57 -6.13 -21.23
N ALA A 210 3.02 -6.20 -22.47
CA ALA A 210 3.32 -7.31 -23.37
C ALA A 210 4.82 -7.40 -23.67
N ALA A 211 5.34 -8.63 -23.77
CA ALA A 211 6.77 -8.87 -24.01
C ALA A 211 7.28 -8.14 -25.28
N THR A 212 6.49 -8.15 -26.36
CA THR A 212 6.83 -7.43 -27.59
C THR A 212 6.99 -5.93 -27.39
N LYS A 213 6.11 -5.31 -26.59
CA LYS A 213 6.18 -3.87 -26.27
C LYS A 213 7.36 -3.53 -25.40
N GLN A 214 7.67 -4.39 -24.41
CA GLN A 214 8.85 -4.21 -23.56
C GLN A 214 10.16 -4.28 -24.37
N TYR A 215 10.31 -5.28 -25.22
CA TYR A 215 11.50 -5.38 -26.07
C TYR A 215 11.61 -4.24 -27.10
N THR A 216 10.49 -3.79 -27.65
CA THR A 216 10.50 -2.63 -28.57
C THR A 216 10.90 -1.34 -27.86
N ALA A 217 10.57 -1.18 -26.58
CA ALA A 217 10.95 -0.02 -25.80
C ALA A 217 12.44 -0.03 -25.36
N LEU A 218 13.08 -1.20 -25.38
CA LEU A 218 14.49 -1.37 -25.03
C LEU A 218 15.44 -1.21 -26.23
N LEU A 219 14.92 -1.29 -27.46
CA LEU A 219 15.66 -1.10 -28.72
C LEU A 219 15.62 0.35 -29.20
#